data_697171f3e102ed8fa2dd3fc440e17c2d
#
_entry.id   697171f3e102ed8fa2dd3fc440e17c2d
#
_cell.length_a   1.000
_cell.length_b   1.000
_cell.length_c   1.000
_cell.angle_alpha   90.00
_cell.angle_beta   90.00
_cell.angle_gamma   90.00
#
_symmetry.space_group_name_H-M   'P 1'
#
loop_
_entity.id
_entity.type
_entity.pdbx_description
1 polymer ?
#
loop_
_entity_poly.entity_id
_entity_poly.type
_entity_poly.pdbx_seq_one_letter_code
_entity_poly.pdbx_strand_id
1 'polypeptide(L)'
;MARMYKSRRGKSGSSKPFVKEAPEWSNTDAAAITQLIIDLGKEGHSTAVIGTILRDQHAVPNARLVIGKRIGSVLAENNIGGTYPEDMMNLMRQAVGIINHLGSGNHKDLH
;
A
#
# COMPACT_ATOMS: atom_id res chain seq x y z
N MET A 1 -10.35 -22.58 2.99
CA MET A 1 -10.12 -24.00 2.77
C MET A 1 -9.72 -24.72 4.04
N ALA A 2 -10.30 -25.87 4.31
CA ALA A 2 -9.90 -26.68 5.45
C ALA A 2 -8.52 -27.29 5.21
N ARG A 3 -7.70 -27.35 6.25
CA ARG A 3 -6.39 -27.98 6.19
C ARG A 3 -6.47 -29.45 6.62
N MET A 4 -5.74 -30.30 5.93
CA MET A 4 -5.80 -31.74 6.19
C MET A 4 -5.33 -32.13 7.60
N TYR A 5 -4.30 -31.50 8.11
CA TYR A 5 -3.67 -31.89 9.37
C TYR A 5 -3.70 -30.82 10.48
N LYS A 6 -4.26 -29.66 10.21
CA LYS A 6 -4.34 -28.58 11.19
C LYS A 6 -5.72 -27.97 11.19
N SER A 7 -6.32 -27.85 12.38
CA SER A 7 -7.61 -27.20 12.57
C SER A 7 -7.49 -25.70 12.86
N ARG A 8 -6.28 -25.19 13.01
CA ARG A 8 -6.04 -23.78 13.32
C ARG A 8 -5.94 -22.93 12.06
N ARG A 9 -6.37 -21.69 12.17
CA ARG A 9 -6.21 -20.70 11.12
C ARG A 9 -4.72 -20.35 10.96
N GLY A 10 -4.21 -20.44 9.75
CA GLY A 10 -2.81 -20.06 9.46
C GLY A 10 -2.65 -18.56 9.33
N LYS A 11 -1.52 -18.07 9.76
CA LYS A 11 -1.11 -16.68 9.56
C LYS A 11 0.27 -16.71 8.89
N SER A 12 0.28 -16.49 7.59
CA SER A 12 1.52 -16.33 6.85
C SER A 12 1.56 -14.94 6.23
N GLY A 13 2.70 -14.33 6.23
CA GLY A 13 2.87 -13.00 5.68
C GLY A 13 4.28 -12.51 5.88
N SER A 14 4.61 -11.41 5.23
CA SER A 14 5.88 -10.75 5.42
C SER A 14 5.90 -10.02 6.75
N SER A 15 7.04 -9.99 7.42
CA SER A 15 7.26 -9.19 8.60
C SER A 15 8.46 -8.27 8.38
N LYS A 16 8.38 -7.07 8.94
CA LYS A 16 9.50 -6.13 8.87
C LYS A 16 10.54 -6.46 9.93
N PRO A 17 11.83 -6.41 9.60
CA PRO A 17 12.88 -6.55 10.62
C PRO A 17 12.84 -5.37 11.58
N PHE A 18 13.24 -5.62 12.83
CA PHE A 18 13.33 -4.59 13.87
C PHE A 18 14.65 -3.82 13.72
N VAL A 19 14.73 -2.95 12.72
CA VAL A 19 15.90 -2.12 12.48
C VAL A 19 15.51 -0.65 12.47
N LYS A 20 16.41 0.20 12.95
CA LYS A 20 16.19 1.65 13.02
C LYS A 20 16.72 2.40 11.80
N GLU A 21 17.63 1.80 11.06
CA GLU A 21 18.27 2.38 9.89
C GLU A 21 18.09 1.49 8.68
N ALA A 22 18.16 2.09 7.49
CA ALA A 22 18.08 1.34 6.24
C ALA A 22 19.33 0.48 6.07
N PRO A 23 19.22 -0.74 5.49
CA PRO A 23 20.37 -1.57 5.20
C PRO A 23 21.36 -0.87 4.26
N GLU A 24 22.66 -1.17 4.39
CA GLU A 24 23.70 -0.59 3.55
C GLU A 24 23.51 -0.86 2.07
N TRP A 25 22.96 -2.02 1.71
CA TRP A 25 22.70 -2.40 0.32
C TRP A 25 21.50 -1.66 -0.30
N SER A 26 20.69 -1.00 0.51
CA SER A 26 19.50 -0.32 0.01
C SER A 26 19.83 1.05 -0.57
N ASN A 27 18.93 1.57 -1.41
CA ASN A 27 19.05 2.93 -1.92
C ASN A 27 18.71 3.91 -0.78
N THR A 28 19.67 4.73 -0.40
CA THR A 28 19.54 5.67 0.73
C THR A 28 19.48 7.15 0.30
N ASP A 29 19.36 7.43 -1.00
CA ASP A 29 19.23 8.79 -1.51
C ASP A 29 17.81 9.31 -1.26
N ALA A 30 17.64 10.03 -0.15
CA ALA A 30 16.33 10.54 0.25
C ALA A 30 15.70 11.49 -0.77
N ALA A 31 16.50 12.34 -1.41
CA ALA A 31 16.00 13.31 -2.40
C ALA A 31 15.45 12.60 -3.65
N ALA A 32 16.21 11.64 -4.19
CA ALA A 32 15.79 10.87 -5.35
C ALA A 32 14.54 10.03 -5.05
N ILE A 33 14.48 9.41 -3.88
CA ILE A 33 13.33 8.61 -3.46
C ILE A 33 12.10 9.48 -3.28
N THR A 34 12.23 10.65 -2.68
CA THR A 34 11.13 11.60 -2.52
C THR A 34 10.57 12.02 -3.87
N GLN A 35 11.43 12.29 -4.85
CA GLN A 35 11.01 12.64 -6.21
C GLN A 35 10.28 11.48 -6.89
N LEU A 36 10.76 10.25 -6.72
CA LEU A 36 10.10 9.05 -7.23
C LEU A 36 8.70 8.88 -6.64
N ILE A 37 8.56 9.12 -5.34
CA ILE A 37 7.25 9.04 -4.66
C ILE A 37 6.28 10.07 -5.25
N ILE A 38 6.74 11.30 -5.46
CA ILE A 38 5.92 12.36 -6.05
C ILE A 38 5.48 11.99 -7.47
N ASP A 39 6.39 11.48 -8.29
CA ASP A 39 6.11 11.08 -9.67
C ASP A 39 5.10 9.93 -9.72
N LEU A 40 5.27 8.91 -8.88
CA LEU A 40 4.35 7.79 -8.79
C LEU A 40 2.97 8.22 -8.29
N GLY A 41 2.92 9.16 -7.36
CA GLY A 41 1.66 9.74 -6.88
C GLY A 41 0.92 10.49 -7.98
N LYS A 42 1.63 11.22 -8.83
CA LYS A 42 1.06 11.93 -9.98
C LYS A 42 0.52 10.96 -11.04
N GLU A 43 1.13 9.78 -11.16
CA GLU A 43 0.64 8.72 -12.05
C GLU A 43 -0.65 8.06 -11.55
N GLY A 44 -1.06 8.31 -10.31
CA GLY A 44 -2.28 7.78 -9.74
C GLY A 44 -2.12 6.51 -8.91
N HIS A 45 -0.90 6.14 -8.56
CA HIS A 45 -0.66 4.98 -7.69
C HIS A 45 -1.04 5.27 -6.23
N SER A 46 -1.57 4.27 -5.55
CA SER A 46 -1.87 4.36 -4.11
C SER A 46 -0.57 4.32 -3.28
N THR A 47 -0.65 4.75 -2.02
CA THR A 47 0.53 4.74 -1.13
C THR A 47 1.09 3.34 -0.93
N ALA A 48 0.22 2.33 -0.83
CA ALA A 48 0.62 0.93 -0.71
C ALA A 48 1.37 0.45 -1.96
N VAL A 49 0.86 0.79 -3.15
CA VAL A 49 1.49 0.44 -4.43
C VAL A 49 2.82 1.16 -4.61
N ILE A 50 2.91 2.43 -4.21
CA ILE A 50 4.17 3.20 -4.24
C ILE A 50 5.24 2.50 -3.41
N GLY A 51 4.92 2.11 -2.17
CA GLY A 51 5.84 1.37 -1.32
C GLY A 51 6.30 0.05 -1.92
N THR A 52 5.39 -0.68 -2.55
CA THR A 52 5.70 -1.93 -3.22
C THR A 52 6.64 -1.72 -4.41
N ILE A 53 6.41 -0.70 -5.24
CA ILE A 53 7.27 -0.36 -6.38
C ILE A 53 8.66 0.02 -5.91
N LEU A 54 8.77 0.83 -4.87
CA LEU A 54 10.07 1.21 -4.30
C LEU A 54 10.84 -0.01 -3.80
N ARG A 55 10.15 -0.93 -3.11
CA ARG A 55 10.77 -2.16 -2.62
C ARG A 55 11.27 -3.06 -3.77
N ASP A 56 10.45 -3.24 -4.80
CA ASP A 56 10.71 -4.23 -5.85
C ASP A 56 11.63 -3.70 -6.96
N GLN A 57 11.55 -2.42 -7.30
CA GLN A 57 12.26 -1.85 -8.46
C GLN A 57 13.39 -0.91 -8.08
N HIS A 58 13.36 -0.30 -6.91
CA HIS A 58 14.31 0.75 -6.52
C HIS A 58 15.13 0.41 -5.27
N ALA A 59 15.06 -0.82 -4.80
CA ALA A 59 15.81 -1.33 -3.64
C ALA A 59 15.60 -0.49 -2.36
N VAL A 60 14.35 -0.07 -2.11
CA VAL A 60 13.97 0.68 -0.91
C VAL A 60 13.01 -0.18 -0.08
N PRO A 61 13.52 -1.02 0.84
CA PRO A 61 12.66 -1.91 1.62
C PRO A 61 11.76 -1.16 2.61
N ASN A 62 12.18 0.00 3.09
CA ASN A 62 11.36 0.82 3.97
C ASN A 62 11.62 2.31 3.69
N ALA A 63 10.70 2.93 2.95
CA ALA A 63 10.83 4.33 2.57
C ALA A 63 10.86 5.28 3.78
N ARG A 64 10.13 4.95 4.85
CA ARG A 64 10.09 5.78 6.05
C ARG A 64 11.46 5.90 6.74
N LEU A 65 12.27 4.84 6.71
CA LEU A 65 13.61 4.85 7.27
C LEU A 65 14.55 5.77 6.49
N VAL A 66 14.37 5.87 5.18
CA VAL A 66 15.22 6.66 4.30
C VAL A 66 14.83 8.14 4.33
N ILE A 67 13.55 8.45 4.14
CA ILE A 67 13.09 9.84 4.03
C ILE A 67 12.68 10.45 5.38
N GLY A 68 12.54 9.64 6.43
CA GLY A 68 12.11 10.12 7.75
C GLY A 68 10.65 10.52 7.85
N LYS A 69 9.89 10.42 6.77
CA LYS A 69 8.46 10.75 6.70
C LYS A 69 7.68 9.60 6.08
N ARG A 70 6.38 9.57 6.32
CA ARG A 70 5.50 8.62 5.65
C ARG A 70 5.24 9.06 4.21
N ILE A 71 5.01 8.10 3.32
CA ILE A 71 4.68 8.37 1.91
C ILE A 71 3.46 9.29 1.81
N GLY A 72 2.42 9.03 2.60
CA GLY A 72 1.23 9.88 2.64
C GLY A 72 1.52 11.32 2.99
N SER A 73 2.47 11.57 3.92
CA SER A 73 2.89 12.92 4.30
C SER A 73 3.57 13.65 3.13
N VAL A 74 4.44 12.96 2.39
CA VAL A 74 5.11 13.51 1.20
C VAL A 74 4.10 13.91 0.15
N LEU A 75 3.13 13.04 -0.13
CA LEU A 75 2.07 13.32 -1.12
C LEU A 75 1.18 14.48 -0.67
N ALA A 76 0.85 14.56 0.61
CA ALA A 76 0.04 15.66 1.16
C ALA A 76 0.74 17.02 1.02
N GLU A 77 2.06 17.08 1.26
CA GLU A 77 2.86 18.28 1.09
C GLU A 77 2.86 18.79 -0.36
N ASN A 78 2.69 17.90 -1.33
CA ASN A 78 2.66 18.23 -2.75
C ASN A 78 1.25 18.26 -3.34
N ASN A 79 0.22 18.27 -2.49
CA ASN A 79 -1.20 18.35 -2.88
C ASN A 79 -1.65 17.23 -3.84
N ILE A 80 -1.09 16.03 -3.69
CA ILE A 80 -1.42 14.87 -4.53
C ILE A 80 -2.46 13.97 -3.88
N GLY A 81 -2.68 14.11 -2.57
CA GLY A 81 -3.64 13.29 -1.83
C GLY A 81 -5.10 13.65 -2.10
N GLY A 82 -5.99 12.69 -1.89
CA GLY A 82 -7.44 12.89 -1.95
C GLY A 82 -7.99 13.53 -0.68
N THR A 83 -9.29 13.88 -0.71
CA THR A 83 -9.98 14.50 0.41
C THR A 83 -10.13 13.56 1.61
N TYR A 84 -10.27 12.27 1.36
CA TYR A 84 -10.46 11.24 2.38
C TYR A 84 -9.22 10.35 2.50
N PRO A 85 -9.01 9.70 3.68
CA PRO A 85 -7.95 8.70 3.83
C PRO A 85 -8.07 7.60 2.78
N GLU A 86 -6.93 7.06 2.35
CA GLU A 86 -6.88 6.04 1.31
C GLU A 86 -7.63 4.76 1.70
N ASP A 87 -7.50 4.32 2.94
CA ASP A 87 -8.21 3.16 3.45
C ASP A 87 -9.73 3.34 3.38
N MET A 88 -10.24 4.53 3.71
CA MET A 88 -11.66 4.87 3.57
C MET A 88 -12.08 4.85 2.10
N MET A 89 -11.29 5.41 1.20
CA MET A 89 -11.57 5.40 -0.24
C MET A 89 -11.62 3.99 -0.80
N ASN A 90 -10.74 3.10 -0.34
CA ASN A 90 -10.72 1.71 -0.76
C ASN A 90 -12.00 0.98 -0.32
N LEU A 91 -12.46 1.21 0.90
CA LEU A 91 -13.71 0.64 1.39
C LEU A 91 -14.92 1.16 0.62
N MET A 92 -14.94 2.44 0.28
CA MET A 92 -16.01 3.05 -0.53
C MET A 92 -16.08 2.43 -1.93
N ARG A 93 -14.95 2.19 -2.58
CA ARG A 93 -14.90 1.51 -3.87
C ARG A 93 -15.42 0.09 -3.78
N GLN A 94 -15.06 -0.62 -2.73
CA GLN A 94 -15.53 -1.99 -2.49
C GLN A 94 -17.04 -2.02 -2.30
N ALA A 95 -17.59 -1.08 -1.52
CA ALA A 95 -19.02 -0.96 -1.31
C ALA A 95 -19.77 -0.70 -2.61
N VAL A 96 -19.29 0.22 -3.44
CA VAL A 96 -19.87 0.50 -4.76
C VAL A 96 -19.80 -0.73 -5.67
N GLY A 97 -18.68 -1.44 -5.66
CA GLY A 97 -18.52 -2.68 -6.42
C GLY A 97 -19.53 -3.75 -6.03
N ILE A 98 -19.77 -3.91 -4.73
CA ILE A 98 -20.77 -4.86 -4.22
C ILE A 98 -22.18 -4.46 -4.65
N ILE A 99 -22.51 -3.19 -4.53
CA ILE A 99 -23.82 -2.65 -4.95
C ILE A 99 -24.04 -2.91 -6.44
N ASN A 100 -23.06 -2.64 -7.28
CA ASN A 100 -23.13 -2.89 -8.72
C ASN A 100 -23.26 -4.38 -9.03
N HIS A 101 -22.54 -5.23 -8.31
CA HIS A 101 -22.62 -6.68 -8.47
C HIS A 101 -24.03 -7.20 -8.16
N LEU A 102 -24.60 -6.78 -7.04
CA LEU A 102 -25.98 -7.16 -6.68
C LEU A 102 -27.01 -6.59 -7.64
N GLY A 103 -26.82 -5.36 -8.12
CA GLY A 103 -27.71 -4.70 -9.06
C GLY A 103 -27.69 -5.29 -10.47
N SER A 104 -26.62 -5.96 -10.87
CA SER A 104 -26.47 -6.55 -12.22
C SER A 104 -27.07 -7.95 -12.39
N GLY A 105 -27.96 -8.37 -11.52
CA GLY A 105 -28.66 -9.65 -11.61
C GLY A 105 -28.22 -10.71 -10.61
N ASN A 106 -27.25 -10.40 -9.76
CA ASN A 106 -26.72 -11.34 -8.75
C ASN A 106 -27.36 -11.12 -7.38
N HIS A 107 -28.68 -10.89 -7.34
CA HIS A 107 -29.40 -10.53 -6.11
C HIS A 107 -29.35 -11.58 -5.00
N LYS A 108 -29.04 -12.82 -5.32
CA LYS A 108 -28.98 -13.91 -4.35
C LYS A 108 -27.58 -14.12 -3.76
N ASP A 109 -26.60 -13.40 -4.26
CA ASP A 109 -25.22 -13.49 -3.77
C ASP A 109 -25.06 -12.63 -2.51
N LEU A 110 -25.42 -13.22 -1.36
CA LEU A 110 -25.42 -12.53 -0.06
C LEU A 110 -24.19 -12.82 0.80
N HIS A 111 -23.27 -13.64 0.34
CA HIS A 111 -22.04 -13.99 1.02
C HIS A 111 -20.86 -13.21 0.47
#